data_b5e47155091d6c146e38f397330eec88
#
_entry.id   b5e47155091d6c146e38f397330eec88
#
_cell.length_a   1.000
_cell.length_b   1.000
_cell.length_c   1.000
_cell.angle_alpha   90.00
_cell.angle_beta   90.00
_cell.angle_gamma   90.00
#
_symmetry.space_group_name_H-M   'P 1'
#
loop_
_entity.id
_entity.type
_entity.pdbx_description
1 polymer ?
#
loop_
_entity_poly.entity_id
_entity_poly.type
_entity_poly.pdbx_seq_one_letter_code
_entity_poly.pdbx_strand_id
1 'polypeptide(L)'
;YNNAMYFDPANEEVKDYICDTVEEIIENYDVDAIHFDDYFYPSNYPLPEGETRDGVTANKRRDHVNDLIKGVYKTIKKADSSVEFGISPMGIWKNSTSDYEGSATKGTEGYYSVFGDAKTWVEKGWVDYIVPQVYWETGNTAAPYETVTEWWSDLVEDTDVKLYIGHGI
;
A
#
# COMPACT_ATOMS: atom_id res chain seq x y z
N TYR A 1 14.50 13.39 -6.21
CA TYR A 1 13.88 14.08 -5.08
C TYR A 1 14.78 13.94 -3.85
N ASN A 2 15.06 15.02 -3.13
CA ASN A 2 15.93 15.02 -1.93
C ASN A 2 17.29 14.30 -2.14
N ASN A 3 17.91 14.47 -3.31
CA ASN A 3 19.16 13.83 -3.73
C ASN A 3 19.14 12.29 -3.79
N ALA A 4 17.95 11.68 -3.77
CA ALA A 4 17.76 10.26 -4.05
C ALA A 4 17.08 10.05 -5.40
N MET A 5 17.37 8.89 -6.01
CA MET A 5 16.66 8.44 -7.21
C MET A 5 15.50 7.52 -6.80
N TYR A 6 14.40 7.67 -7.49
CA TYR A 6 13.21 6.85 -7.29
C TYR A 6 12.71 6.37 -8.66
N PHE A 7 12.16 5.19 -8.71
CA PHE A 7 11.33 4.78 -9.83
C PHE A 7 10.07 5.64 -9.87
N ASP A 8 9.66 6.04 -11.08
CA ASP A 8 8.43 6.82 -11.26
C ASP A 8 7.24 5.87 -11.52
N PRO A 9 6.28 5.73 -10.59
CA PRO A 9 5.12 4.87 -10.78
C PRO A 9 4.23 5.27 -11.96
N ALA A 10 4.38 6.50 -12.48
CA ALA A 10 3.66 6.98 -13.67
C ALA A 10 4.29 6.47 -14.98
N ASN A 11 5.52 5.95 -14.95
CA ASN A 11 6.21 5.48 -16.15
C ASN A 11 5.86 4.01 -16.43
N GLU A 12 5.24 3.73 -17.58
CA GLU A 12 4.87 2.36 -17.98
C GLU A 12 6.10 1.44 -18.07
N GLU A 13 7.25 1.92 -18.61
CA GLU A 13 8.48 1.12 -18.69
C GLU A 13 8.99 0.70 -17.31
N VAL A 14 8.78 1.54 -16.28
CA VAL A 14 9.11 1.20 -14.88
C VAL A 14 8.18 0.12 -14.34
N LYS A 15 6.88 0.22 -14.63
CA LYS A 15 5.90 -0.79 -14.22
C LYS A 15 6.21 -2.13 -14.90
N ASP A 16 6.48 -2.13 -16.20
CA ASP A 16 6.87 -3.33 -16.95
C ASP A 16 8.14 -3.94 -16.36
N TYR A 17 9.19 -3.13 -16.11
CA TYR A 17 10.43 -3.59 -15.50
C TYR A 17 10.22 -4.25 -14.12
N ILE A 18 9.34 -3.67 -13.29
CA ILE A 18 9.02 -4.26 -11.97
C ILE A 18 8.28 -5.59 -12.14
N CYS A 19 7.30 -5.65 -13.05
CA CYS A 19 6.56 -6.88 -13.35
C CYS A 19 7.49 -7.97 -13.90
N ASP A 20 8.37 -7.65 -14.86
CA ASP A 20 9.34 -8.59 -15.42
C ASP A 20 10.30 -9.11 -14.35
N THR A 21 10.76 -8.24 -13.44
CA THR A 21 11.62 -8.63 -12.32
C THR A 21 10.91 -9.61 -11.37
N VAL A 22 9.64 -9.36 -11.08
CA VAL A 22 8.83 -10.26 -10.24
C VAL A 22 8.60 -11.60 -10.95
N GLU A 23 8.28 -11.61 -12.24
CA GLU A 23 8.13 -12.83 -13.05
C GLU A 23 9.44 -13.63 -13.06
N GLU A 24 10.60 -12.97 -13.27
CA GLU A 24 11.92 -13.61 -13.22
C GLU A 24 12.22 -14.27 -11.86
N ILE A 25 11.86 -13.62 -10.75
CA ILE A 25 12.04 -14.20 -9.41
C ILE A 25 11.22 -15.49 -9.27
N ILE A 26 9.95 -15.46 -9.65
CA ILE A 26 9.05 -16.62 -9.54
C ILE A 26 9.51 -17.77 -10.43
N GLU A 27 9.97 -17.48 -11.64
CA GLU A 27 10.44 -18.51 -12.59
C GLU A 27 11.76 -19.19 -12.18
N ASN A 28 12.61 -18.49 -11.43
CA ASN A 28 13.96 -18.97 -11.11
C ASN A 28 14.17 -19.39 -9.66
N TYR A 29 13.25 -19.07 -8.75
CA TYR A 29 13.38 -19.36 -7.32
C TYR A 29 12.09 -19.96 -6.76
N ASP A 30 12.22 -20.93 -5.87
CA ASP A 30 11.11 -21.54 -5.13
C ASP A 30 10.71 -20.59 -3.97
N VAL A 31 9.80 -19.66 -4.27
CA VAL A 31 9.31 -18.67 -3.31
C VAL A 31 7.82 -18.87 -3.03
N ASP A 32 7.42 -18.74 -1.77
CA ASP A 32 6.02 -18.87 -1.36
C ASP A 32 5.25 -17.54 -1.56
N ALA A 33 5.96 -16.42 -1.52
CA ALA A 33 5.33 -15.09 -1.64
C ALA A 33 6.30 -14.03 -2.18
N ILE A 34 5.71 -12.99 -2.78
CA ILE A 34 6.35 -11.71 -3.07
C ILE A 34 5.77 -10.66 -2.12
N HIS A 35 6.63 -9.86 -1.51
CA HIS A 35 6.22 -8.83 -0.56
C HIS A 35 6.77 -7.47 -0.93
N PHE A 36 5.88 -6.46 -0.95
CA PHE A 36 6.25 -5.06 -1.16
C PHE A 36 6.14 -4.27 0.14
N ASP A 37 7.07 -3.34 0.31
CA ASP A 37 6.97 -2.29 1.32
C ASP A 37 6.13 -1.11 0.80
N ASP A 38 6.04 -0.01 1.56
CA ASP A 38 5.15 1.15 1.29
C ASP A 38 5.82 2.28 0.47
N TYR A 39 6.94 2.01 -0.20
CA TYR A 39 7.74 3.02 -0.93
C TYR A 39 7.29 3.18 -2.39
N PHE A 40 6.13 3.79 -2.62
CA PHE A 40 5.61 4.07 -3.97
C PHE A 40 6.05 5.45 -4.47
N TYR A 41 5.54 6.51 -3.87
CA TYR A 41 6.06 7.87 -4.03
C TYR A 41 6.87 8.26 -2.78
N PRO A 42 7.86 9.18 -2.91
CA PRO A 42 8.51 9.73 -1.72
C PRO A 42 7.48 10.32 -0.76
N SER A 43 7.65 10.10 0.54
CA SER A 43 6.74 10.65 1.56
C SER A 43 6.58 12.16 1.39
N ASN A 44 5.33 12.62 1.37
CA ASN A 44 4.96 14.02 1.17
C ASN A 44 5.53 14.62 -0.13
N TYR A 45 5.62 13.81 -1.20
CA TYR A 45 6.05 14.31 -2.50
C TYR A 45 5.16 15.47 -2.96
N PRO A 46 5.73 16.65 -3.26
CA PRO A 46 4.96 17.88 -3.41
C PRO A 46 3.95 17.80 -4.55
N LEU A 47 2.79 18.38 -4.31
CA LEU A 47 1.79 18.63 -5.35
C LEU A 47 2.10 19.95 -6.08
N PRO A 48 1.62 20.13 -7.31
CA PRO A 48 1.68 21.40 -8.01
C PRO A 48 1.07 22.52 -7.17
N GLU A 49 1.56 23.75 -7.39
CA GLU A 49 1.06 24.94 -6.70
C GLU A 49 -0.45 25.10 -6.91
N GLY A 50 -1.18 25.31 -5.82
CA GLY A 50 -2.63 25.47 -5.82
C GLY A 50 -3.45 24.17 -5.86
N GLU A 51 -2.81 23.01 -6.01
CA GLU A 51 -3.51 21.73 -5.92
C GLU A 51 -3.63 21.21 -4.48
N THR A 52 -4.75 20.54 -4.22
CA THR A 52 -5.02 19.92 -2.92
C THR A 52 -4.67 18.44 -2.93
N ARG A 53 -4.58 17.84 -1.74
CA ARG A 53 -4.32 16.39 -1.57
C ARG A 53 -5.44 15.48 -2.13
N ASP A 54 -6.59 16.06 -2.47
CA ASP A 54 -7.72 15.38 -3.14
C ASP A 54 -7.90 15.86 -4.58
N GLY A 55 -6.94 16.63 -5.10
CA GLY A 55 -6.95 17.20 -6.44
C GLY A 55 -6.58 16.17 -7.53
N VAL A 56 -6.59 16.68 -8.77
CA VAL A 56 -6.39 15.84 -9.98
C VAL A 56 -5.04 15.13 -9.96
N THR A 57 -3.95 15.84 -9.62
CA THR A 57 -2.60 15.24 -9.59
C THR A 57 -2.47 14.19 -8.51
N ALA A 58 -3.00 14.45 -7.31
CA ALA A 58 -2.97 13.49 -6.21
C ALA A 58 -3.76 12.21 -6.56
N ASN A 59 -4.94 12.34 -7.17
CA ASN A 59 -5.72 11.19 -7.63
C ASN A 59 -4.98 10.40 -8.70
N LYS A 60 -4.40 11.07 -9.70
CA LYS A 60 -3.58 10.38 -10.73
C LYS A 60 -2.40 9.62 -10.14
N ARG A 61 -1.74 10.15 -9.11
CA ARG A 61 -0.64 9.43 -8.44
C ARG A 61 -1.14 8.15 -7.77
N ARG A 62 -2.29 8.19 -7.12
CA ARG A 62 -2.94 6.98 -6.55
C ARG A 62 -3.32 5.99 -7.65
N ASP A 63 -3.86 6.47 -8.75
CA ASP A 63 -4.18 5.61 -9.91
C ASP A 63 -2.93 4.90 -10.45
N HIS A 64 -1.79 5.61 -10.58
CA HIS A 64 -0.53 5.01 -11.02
C HIS A 64 -0.04 3.91 -10.05
N VAL A 65 -0.13 4.16 -8.73
CA VAL A 65 0.21 3.14 -7.72
C VAL A 65 -0.76 1.97 -7.79
N ASN A 66 -2.05 2.22 -7.89
CA ASN A 66 -3.07 1.18 -8.03
C ASN A 66 -2.85 0.32 -9.29
N ASP A 67 -2.50 0.93 -10.41
CA ASP A 67 -2.19 0.21 -11.65
C ASP A 67 -0.93 -0.65 -11.51
N LEU A 68 0.11 -0.16 -10.82
CA LEU A 68 1.30 -0.95 -10.51
C LEU A 68 0.95 -2.17 -9.66
N ILE A 69 0.26 -1.99 -8.52
CA ILE A 69 -0.12 -3.08 -7.62
C ILE A 69 -0.96 -4.13 -8.34
N LYS A 70 -1.97 -3.69 -9.07
CA LYS A 70 -2.82 -4.58 -9.89
C LYS A 70 -2.02 -5.32 -10.97
N GLY A 71 -1.04 -4.65 -11.60
CA GLY A 71 -0.15 -5.23 -12.60
C GLY A 71 0.70 -6.34 -12.01
N VAL A 72 1.38 -6.05 -10.90
CA VAL A 72 2.22 -7.02 -10.16
C VAL A 72 1.40 -8.22 -9.72
N TYR A 73 0.23 -8.02 -9.09
CA TYR A 73 -0.66 -9.11 -8.71
C TYR A 73 -1.00 -10.04 -9.89
N LYS A 74 -1.39 -9.46 -11.03
CA LYS A 74 -1.71 -10.25 -12.23
C LYS A 74 -0.50 -11.01 -12.77
N THR A 75 0.67 -10.39 -12.76
CA THR A 75 1.93 -11.03 -13.19
C THR A 75 2.24 -12.23 -12.31
N ILE A 76 2.17 -12.07 -10.98
CA ILE A 76 2.39 -13.18 -10.03
C ILE A 76 1.42 -14.32 -10.30
N LYS A 77 0.11 -14.04 -10.34
CA LYS A 77 -0.92 -15.07 -10.53
C LYS A 77 -0.87 -15.75 -11.89
N LYS A 78 -0.32 -15.10 -12.91
CA LYS A 78 -0.07 -15.67 -14.23
C LYS A 78 1.18 -16.57 -14.23
N ALA A 79 2.26 -16.17 -13.55
CA ALA A 79 3.49 -16.94 -13.46
C ALA A 79 3.30 -18.19 -12.59
N ASP A 80 2.81 -18.01 -11.36
CA ASP A 80 2.40 -19.09 -10.47
C ASP A 80 1.27 -18.63 -9.55
N SER A 81 0.08 -19.22 -9.69
CA SER A 81 -1.10 -18.85 -8.89
C SER A 81 -0.99 -19.21 -7.41
N SER A 82 -0.06 -20.09 -7.02
CA SER A 82 0.18 -20.48 -5.63
C SER A 82 1.05 -19.48 -4.87
N VAL A 83 1.84 -18.65 -5.56
CA VAL A 83 2.67 -17.61 -4.95
C VAL A 83 1.77 -16.47 -4.46
N GLU A 84 1.89 -16.13 -3.18
CA GLU A 84 1.11 -15.06 -2.56
C GLU A 84 1.75 -13.68 -2.84
N PHE A 85 0.93 -12.65 -2.92
CA PHE A 85 1.37 -11.26 -2.99
C PHE A 85 0.89 -10.48 -1.77
N GLY A 86 1.79 -9.84 -1.05
CA GLY A 86 1.48 -9.02 0.10
C GLY A 86 2.16 -7.67 0.10
N ILE A 87 1.60 -6.74 0.88
CA ILE A 87 2.14 -5.39 1.03
C ILE A 87 2.11 -4.99 2.50
N SER A 88 3.18 -4.29 2.96
CA SER A 88 3.23 -3.61 4.26
C SER A 88 2.93 -2.12 4.08
N PRO A 89 1.66 -1.68 4.02
CA PRO A 89 1.34 -0.26 3.92
C PRO A 89 1.56 0.46 5.25
N MET A 90 1.54 1.79 5.23
CA MET A 90 1.46 2.58 6.46
C MET A 90 0.27 2.13 7.31
N GLY A 91 0.44 2.07 8.63
CA GLY A 91 -0.58 1.56 9.57
C GLY A 91 -1.91 2.31 9.54
N ILE A 92 -1.92 3.59 9.14
CA ILE A 92 -3.12 4.41 8.98
C ILE A 92 -3.37 4.66 7.49
N TRP A 93 -4.49 4.15 6.96
CA TRP A 93 -4.93 4.48 5.60
C TRP A 93 -5.36 5.95 5.52
N LYS A 94 -6.42 6.33 6.26
CA LYS A 94 -6.89 7.70 6.49
C LYS A 94 -7.35 7.85 7.93
N ASN A 95 -7.26 9.08 8.46
CA ASN A 95 -7.92 9.40 9.72
C ASN A 95 -9.42 9.64 9.48
N SER A 96 -10.29 9.32 10.45
CA SER A 96 -11.74 9.56 10.36
C SER A 96 -12.12 11.04 10.22
N THR A 97 -11.20 11.96 10.56
CA THR A 97 -11.37 13.40 10.29
C THR A 97 -11.12 13.79 8.84
N SER A 98 -10.45 12.95 8.07
CA SER A 98 -10.19 13.14 6.64
C SER A 98 -11.22 12.42 5.77
N ASP A 99 -11.69 11.27 6.24
CA ASP A 99 -12.69 10.45 5.59
C ASP A 99 -13.45 9.65 6.65
N TYR A 100 -14.80 9.63 6.59
CA TYR A 100 -15.62 8.91 7.57
C TYR A 100 -15.35 7.38 7.60
N GLU A 101 -14.82 6.82 6.51
CA GLU A 101 -14.39 5.42 6.43
C GLU A 101 -12.98 5.18 7.03
N GLY A 102 -12.27 6.24 7.42
CA GLY A 102 -10.95 6.15 8.05
C GLY A 102 -11.01 5.74 9.51
N SER A 103 -9.87 5.34 10.06
CA SER A 103 -9.74 5.00 11.49
C SER A 103 -9.81 6.22 12.40
N ALA A 104 -10.26 6.04 13.64
CA ALA A 104 -10.34 7.10 14.65
C ALA A 104 -8.94 7.48 15.20
N THR A 105 -8.09 7.95 14.33
CA THR A 105 -6.67 8.27 14.56
C THR A 105 -6.31 9.70 14.22
N LYS A 106 -5.09 10.11 14.59
CA LYS A 106 -4.47 11.42 14.27
C LYS A 106 -3.00 11.19 13.92
N GLY A 107 -2.74 10.50 12.83
CA GLY A 107 -1.39 10.17 12.40
C GLY A 107 -1.17 10.43 10.92
N THR A 108 0.01 10.04 10.43
CA THR A 108 0.35 10.13 9.01
C THR A 108 -0.48 9.13 8.22
N GLU A 109 -1.15 9.61 7.19
CA GLU A 109 -2.08 8.85 6.36
C GLU A 109 -1.37 8.35 5.10
N GLY A 110 -1.31 7.04 4.90
CA GLY A 110 -0.68 6.43 3.73
C GLY A 110 -1.29 6.88 2.40
N TYR A 111 -2.59 7.05 2.38
CA TYR A 111 -3.35 7.55 1.22
C TYR A 111 -2.86 8.91 0.72
N TYR A 112 -2.44 9.80 1.63
CA TYR A 112 -1.99 11.15 1.29
C TYR A 112 -0.46 11.28 1.26
N SER A 113 0.24 10.59 2.14
CA SER A 113 1.69 10.75 2.29
C SER A 113 2.49 10.10 1.16
N VAL A 114 2.10 8.89 0.76
CA VAL A 114 2.78 8.08 -0.28
C VAL A 114 1.87 7.71 -1.45
N PHE A 115 0.66 8.24 -1.48
CA PHE A 115 -0.38 7.95 -2.48
C PHE A 115 -0.77 6.47 -2.53
N GLY A 116 -0.67 5.77 -1.40
CA GLY A 116 -0.98 4.35 -1.25
C GLY A 116 -2.45 4.14 -0.86
N ASP A 117 -3.27 3.58 -1.76
CA ASP A 117 -4.68 3.30 -1.50
C ASP A 117 -4.91 1.84 -1.10
N ALA A 118 -4.35 1.46 0.06
CA ALA A 118 -4.37 0.08 0.54
C ALA A 118 -5.79 -0.47 0.77
N LYS A 119 -6.77 0.39 1.09
CA LYS A 119 -8.18 0.00 1.17
C LYS A 119 -8.66 -0.54 -0.18
N THR A 120 -8.41 0.18 -1.27
CA THR A 120 -8.76 -0.27 -2.62
C THR A 120 -8.08 -1.60 -2.98
N TRP A 121 -6.82 -1.81 -2.59
CA TRP A 121 -6.12 -3.06 -2.92
C TRP A 121 -6.76 -4.27 -2.24
N VAL A 122 -7.19 -4.14 -0.99
CA VAL A 122 -7.92 -5.17 -0.24
C VAL A 122 -9.30 -5.40 -0.86
N GLU A 123 -10.11 -4.36 -1.05
CA GLU A 123 -11.48 -4.46 -1.60
C GLU A 123 -11.53 -5.04 -3.02
N LYS A 124 -10.48 -4.83 -3.81
CA LYS A 124 -10.38 -5.36 -5.18
C LYS A 124 -9.68 -6.72 -5.26
N GLY A 125 -9.17 -7.25 -4.15
CA GLY A 125 -8.42 -8.50 -4.12
C GLY A 125 -7.16 -8.43 -4.99
N TRP A 126 -6.41 -7.31 -4.92
CA TRP A 126 -5.12 -7.16 -5.61
C TRP A 126 -3.93 -7.52 -4.73
N VAL A 127 -4.20 -8.06 -3.56
CA VAL A 127 -3.23 -8.65 -2.64
C VAL A 127 -3.84 -9.91 -2.02
N ASP A 128 -3.03 -10.89 -1.66
CA ASP A 128 -3.46 -12.08 -0.91
C ASP A 128 -3.36 -11.85 0.61
N TYR A 129 -2.48 -10.95 1.03
CA TYR A 129 -2.35 -10.55 2.42
C TYR A 129 -1.88 -9.10 2.56
N ILE A 130 -2.20 -8.49 3.69
CA ILE A 130 -1.83 -7.12 4.03
C ILE A 130 -1.19 -7.08 5.41
N VAL A 131 -0.12 -6.27 5.57
CA VAL A 131 0.68 -6.19 6.81
C VAL A 131 0.86 -4.74 7.23
N PRO A 132 -0.19 -4.03 7.68
CA PRO A 132 -0.06 -2.62 8.07
C PRO A 132 1.00 -2.43 9.15
N GLN A 133 1.85 -1.40 8.97
CA GLN A 133 2.98 -1.07 9.82
C GLN A 133 2.51 -0.33 11.07
N VAL A 134 2.23 -1.07 12.15
CA VAL A 134 1.82 -0.52 13.45
C VAL A 134 3.02 -0.51 14.39
N TYR A 135 4.01 0.35 14.06
CA TYR A 135 5.34 0.41 14.72
C TYR A 135 5.36 1.36 15.92
N TRP A 136 4.31 1.33 16.75
CA TRP A 136 4.21 2.14 17.96
C TRP A 136 3.66 1.34 19.13
N GLU A 137 3.82 1.87 20.32
CA GLU A 137 3.35 1.26 21.57
C GLU A 137 1.82 1.24 21.67
N THR A 138 1.27 0.29 22.40
CA THR A 138 -0.18 0.15 22.64
C THR A 138 -0.78 1.36 23.37
N GLY A 139 0.03 2.14 24.09
CA GLY A 139 -0.38 3.38 24.79
C GLY A 139 -0.45 4.62 23.91
N ASN A 140 -0.21 4.52 22.61
CA ASN A 140 -0.27 5.67 21.70
C ASN A 140 -1.70 6.22 21.59
N THR A 141 -1.91 7.42 22.14
CA THR A 141 -3.25 8.06 22.17
C THR A 141 -3.67 8.68 20.84
N ALA A 142 -2.71 8.97 19.94
CA ALA A 142 -3.01 9.52 18.62
C ALA A 142 -3.42 8.43 17.62
N ALA A 143 -2.92 7.22 17.82
CA ALA A 143 -3.27 6.04 17.02
C ALA A 143 -3.30 4.81 17.92
N PRO A 144 -4.36 4.62 18.73
CA PRO A 144 -4.46 3.48 19.61
C PRO A 144 -4.35 2.18 18.82
N TYR A 145 -3.52 1.27 19.31
CA TYR A 145 -3.25 -0.01 18.64
C TYR A 145 -4.54 -0.77 18.29
N GLU A 146 -5.44 -0.90 19.28
CA GLU A 146 -6.72 -1.58 19.11
C GLU A 146 -7.56 -0.93 18.01
N THR A 147 -7.71 0.40 18.02
CA THR A 147 -8.46 1.14 17.00
C THR A 147 -7.93 0.90 15.59
N VAL A 148 -6.60 0.86 15.42
CA VAL A 148 -5.99 0.64 14.10
C VAL A 148 -6.18 -0.82 13.66
N THR A 149 -5.94 -1.78 14.56
CA THR A 149 -6.06 -3.20 14.23
C THR A 149 -7.51 -3.62 14.00
N GLU A 150 -8.47 -3.07 14.74
CA GLU A 150 -9.91 -3.25 14.50
C GLU A 150 -10.29 -2.73 13.11
N TRP A 151 -9.88 -1.52 12.75
CA TRP A 151 -10.15 -0.95 11.42
C TRP A 151 -9.66 -1.86 10.28
N TRP A 152 -8.43 -2.39 10.39
CA TRP A 152 -7.90 -3.33 9.41
C TRP A 152 -8.63 -4.67 9.43
N SER A 153 -9.04 -5.15 10.59
CA SER A 153 -9.82 -6.39 10.74
C SER A 153 -11.17 -6.27 10.05
N ASP A 154 -11.88 -5.16 10.29
CA ASP A 154 -13.17 -4.89 9.66
C ASP A 154 -13.04 -4.77 8.12
N LEU A 155 -11.94 -4.15 7.65
CA LEU A 155 -11.69 -4.01 6.21
C LEU A 155 -11.53 -5.35 5.49
N VAL A 156 -10.91 -6.34 6.12
CA VAL A 156 -10.67 -7.65 5.50
C VAL A 156 -11.77 -8.67 5.75
N GLU A 157 -12.72 -8.42 6.65
CA GLU A 157 -13.71 -9.39 7.16
C GLU A 157 -14.48 -10.12 6.05
N ASP A 158 -14.93 -9.38 5.03
CA ASP A 158 -15.70 -9.93 3.91
C ASP A 158 -14.85 -10.17 2.64
N THR A 159 -13.53 -10.37 2.80
CA THR A 159 -12.59 -10.59 1.70
C THR A 159 -11.79 -11.89 1.91
N ASP A 160 -11.10 -12.33 0.86
CA ASP A 160 -10.15 -13.45 0.94
C ASP A 160 -8.73 -12.99 1.39
N VAL A 161 -8.55 -11.71 1.70
CA VAL A 161 -7.25 -11.12 2.05
C VAL A 161 -6.90 -11.43 3.52
N LYS A 162 -5.74 -12.02 3.75
CA LYS A 162 -5.24 -12.30 5.11
C LYS A 162 -4.68 -11.03 5.74
N LEU A 163 -4.97 -10.81 7.03
CA LEU A 163 -4.40 -9.71 7.81
C LEU A 163 -3.28 -10.21 8.72
N TYR A 164 -2.14 -9.55 8.64
CA TYR A 164 -1.05 -9.63 9.62
C TYR A 164 -0.75 -8.21 10.12
N ILE A 165 -0.24 -8.07 11.33
CA ILE A 165 0.12 -6.75 11.87
C ILE A 165 1.64 -6.65 11.97
N GLY A 166 2.22 -5.65 11.29
CA GLY A 166 3.64 -5.35 11.37
C GLY A 166 3.99 -4.64 12.69
N HIS A 167 4.96 -5.16 13.42
CA HIS A 167 5.44 -4.60 14.68
C HIS A 167 6.89 -4.13 14.57
N GLY A 168 7.21 -3.00 15.24
CA GLY A 168 8.58 -2.61 15.53
C GLY A 168 9.07 -3.35 16.80
N ILE A 169 10.28 -3.87 16.75
CA ILE A 169 11.00 -4.51 17.87
C ILE A 169 12.13 -3.63 18.37
#